data_3b5aabe66164320bbb9deea0aabe2c82
#
_entry.id   3b5aabe66164320bbb9deea0aabe2c82
#
_cell.length_a   1.000
_cell.length_b   1.000
_cell.length_c   1.000
_cell.angle_alpha   90.00
_cell.angle_beta   90.00
_cell.angle_gamma   90.00
#
_symmetry.space_group_name_H-M   'P 1'
#
loop_
_entity.id
_entity.type
_entity.pdbx_description
1 polymer ?
#
loop_
_entity_poly.entity_id
_entity_poly.type
_entity_poly.pdbx_seq_one_letter_code
_entity_poly.pdbx_strand_id
1 'polypeptide(L)'
;IMNRYQIQPIAPKAHIFGIKLIVSQPDPNGQKLTLPAWIPGSYMIRDFARNIVTLSASCNGQQLDVVKLDKQTWQCMPCNGELVVDYQVYAWDLSVRSAHLDTTHGYFNGTSVFLKVIGQDEVACEVEIQAPEGDEFSEWRVATTLTSKQAQHLGFGSYQAASYDELIDHPVEMGNFTYASFD
;
A
#
# COMPACT_ATOMS: atom_id res chain seq x y z
N ILE A 1 -14.68 -1.04 -12.68
CA ILE A 1 -13.98 -1.77 -11.60
C ILE A 1 -12.69 -1.07 -11.27
N MET A 2 -12.42 -0.88 -9.99
CA MET A 2 -11.19 -0.25 -9.53
C MET A 2 -10.86 -0.78 -8.13
N ASN A 3 -9.59 -1.07 -7.87
CA ASN A 3 -9.10 -1.36 -6.53
C ASN A 3 -8.47 -0.09 -5.97
N ARG A 4 -8.86 0.29 -4.75
CA ARG A 4 -8.43 1.53 -4.12
C ARG A 4 -7.59 1.23 -2.89
N TYR A 5 -6.45 1.87 -2.81
CA TYR A 5 -5.55 1.81 -1.66
C TYR A 5 -5.48 3.17 -0.99
N GLN A 6 -5.42 3.17 0.33
CA GLN A 6 -5.06 4.35 1.11
C GLN A 6 -3.85 3.96 1.96
N ILE A 7 -2.82 4.78 1.98
CA ILE A 7 -1.63 4.56 2.79
C ILE A 7 -1.29 5.82 3.57
N GLN A 8 -1.02 5.65 4.85
CA GLN A 8 -0.69 6.74 5.76
C GLN A 8 0.39 6.30 6.75
N PRO A 9 1.40 7.14 6.99
CA PRO A 9 2.30 6.95 8.14
C PRO A 9 1.52 7.20 9.43
N ILE A 10 0.95 6.15 10.04
CA ILE A 10 0.09 6.31 11.23
C ILE A 10 0.88 6.40 12.52
N ALA A 11 2.08 5.84 12.56
CA ALA A 11 2.96 5.90 13.72
C ALA A 11 4.44 5.97 13.26
N PRO A 12 4.92 7.16 12.83
CA PRO A 12 6.30 7.30 12.34
C PRO A 12 7.36 6.87 13.36
N LYS A 13 7.18 7.19 14.64
CA LYS A 13 8.09 6.76 15.72
C LYS A 13 8.17 5.24 15.86
N ALA A 14 7.07 4.54 15.62
CA ALA A 14 6.98 3.08 15.69
C ALA A 14 7.23 2.41 14.34
N HIS A 15 7.51 3.19 13.30
CA HIS A 15 7.80 2.69 11.94
C HIS A 15 6.60 1.97 11.31
N ILE A 16 5.37 2.47 11.51
CA ILE A 16 4.15 1.82 11.06
C ILE A 16 3.44 2.65 9.98
N PHE A 17 3.24 2.04 8.81
CA PHE A 17 2.26 2.47 7.81
C PHE A 17 0.92 1.78 8.07
N GLY A 18 -0.16 2.54 8.02
CA GLY A 18 -1.51 1.99 7.95
C GLY A 18 -2.00 1.97 6.52
N ILE A 19 -2.55 0.84 6.06
CA ILE A 19 -3.05 0.68 4.70
C ILE A 19 -4.50 0.19 4.76
N LYS A 20 -5.33 0.77 3.88
CA LYS A 20 -6.69 0.30 3.61
C LYS A 20 -6.78 -0.07 2.14
N LEU A 21 -7.24 -1.28 1.86
CA LEU A 21 -7.53 -1.75 0.52
C LEU A 21 -9.04 -1.93 0.37
N ILE A 22 -9.62 -1.31 -0.66
CA ILE A 22 -11.03 -1.45 -1.00
C ILE A 22 -11.13 -2.15 -2.35
N VAL A 23 -11.68 -3.37 -2.33
CA VAL A 23 -11.91 -4.19 -3.53
C VAL A 23 -13.36 -4.04 -3.92
N SER A 24 -13.63 -3.38 -5.06
CA SER A 24 -15.00 -3.06 -5.47
C SER A 24 -15.81 -4.29 -5.88
N GLN A 25 -15.16 -5.28 -6.46
CA GLN A 25 -15.78 -6.54 -6.88
C GLN A 25 -14.95 -7.73 -6.42
N PRO A 26 -15.05 -8.12 -5.15
CA PRO A 26 -14.31 -9.25 -4.64
C PRO A 26 -14.81 -10.57 -5.24
N ASP A 27 -13.93 -11.59 -5.22
CA ASP A 27 -14.29 -12.95 -5.64
C ASP A 27 -15.47 -13.45 -4.80
N PRO A 28 -16.60 -13.85 -5.42
CA PRO A 28 -17.77 -14.33 -4.68
C PRO A 28 -17.52 -15.60 -3.86
N ASN A 29 -16.46 -16.34 -4.15
CA ASN A 29 -16.05 -17.52 -3.39
C ASN A 29 -15.10 -17.21 -2.23
N GLY A 30 -14.84 -15.93 -1.98
CA GLY A 30 -13.88 -15.47 -0.98
C GLY A 30 -12.60 -14.94 -1.63
N GLN A 31 -12.35 -13.66 -1.46
CA GLN A 31 -11.21 -13.00 -2.08
C GLN A 31 -9.90 -13.43 -1.44
N LYS A 32 -8.97 -13.88 -2.26
CA LYS A 32 -7.58 -14.12 -1.86
C LYS A 32 -6.74 -12.87 -2.10
N LEU A 33 -5.86 -12.60 -1.14
CA LEU A 33 -4.93 -11.47 -1.16
C LEU A 33 -3.54 -11.99 -0.85
N THR A 34 -2.53 -11.47 -1.54
CA THR A 34 -1.14 -11.87 -1.29
C THR A 34 -0.21 -10.66 -1.29
N LEU A 35 0.83 -10.74 -0.48
CA LEU A 35 1.99 -9.85 -0.60
C LEU A 35 3.11 -10.66 -1.22
N PRO A 36 3.40 -10.49 -2.54
CA PRO A 36 4.30 -11.38 -3.26
C PRO A 36 5.72 -11.38 -2.68
N ALA A 37 6.28 -12.57 -2.51
CA ALA A 37 7.66 -12.76 -2.02
C ALA A 37 8.68 -12.62 -3.14
N TRP A 38 8.26 -12.67 -4.39
CA TRP A 38 9.14 -12.59 -5.55
C TRP A 38 8.72 -11.47 -6.49
N ILE A 39 9.71 -10.71 -6.96
CA ILE A 39 9.52 -9.61 -7.90
C ILE A 39 10.24 -9.98 -9.20
N PRO A 40 9.61 -9.80 -10.39
CA PRO A 40 10.27 -9.99 -11.66
C PRO A 40 11.59 -9.21 -11.74
N GLY A 41 12.66 -9.87 -12.18
CA GLY A 41 13.99 -9.29 -12.24
C GLY A 41 14.80 -9.33 -10.94
N SER A 42 14.23 -9.87 -9.85
CA SER A 42 14.95 -10.10 -8.60
C SER A 42 15.24 -11.59 -8.41
N TYR A 43 16.49 -11.90 -8.08
CA TYR A 43 16.90 -13.28 -7.75
C TYR A 43 16.70 -13.63 -6.27
N MET A 44 16.27 -12.66 -5.47
CA MET A 44 16.05 -12.86 -4.03
C MET A 44 14.56 -13.04 -3.74
N ILE A 45 14.25 -14.07 -2.96
CA ILE A 45 12.95 -14.20 -2.31
C ILE A 45 12.92 -13.25 -1.12
N ARG A 46 11.92 -12.35 -1.09
CA ARG A 46 11.74 -11.38 -0.02
C ARG A 46 10.44 -11.68 0.72
N ASP A 47 10.54 -11.90 2.02
CA ASP A 47 9.38 -12.18 2.86
C ASP A 47 8.82 -10.88 3.45
N PHE A 48 8.22 -10.04 2.61
CA PHE A 48 7.60 -8.78 3.05
C PHE A 48 6.37 -9.01 3.92
N ALA A 49 5.69 -10.14 3.74
CA ALA A 49 4.47 -10.45 4.48
C ALA A 49 4.70 -10.56 5.99
N ARG A 50 5.90 -10.91 6.42
CA ARG A 50 6.28 -10.96 7.84
C ARG A 50 6.16 -9.59 8.53
N ASN A 51 6.20 -8.50 7.77
CA ASN A 51 6.11 -7.14 8.29
C ASN A 51 4.67 -6.67 8.49
N ILE A 52 3.68 -7.47 8.06
CA ILE A 52 2.28 -7.18 8.34
C ILE A 52 1.99 -7.50 9.81
N VAL A 53 1.70 -6.46 10.58
CA VAL A 53 1.49 -6.55 12.05
C VAL A 53 0.08 -7.00 12.37
N THR A 54 -0.90 -6.38 11.70
CA THR A 54 -2.32 -6.69 11.87
C THR A 54 -3.00 -6.69 10.52
N LEU A 55 -4.05 -7.50 10.35
CA LEU A 55 -4.88 -7.52 9.16
C LEU A 55 -6.29 -7.90 9.54
N SER A 56 -7.27 -7.10 9.11
CA SER A 56 -8.70 -7.37 9.31
C SER A 56 -9.48 -7.02 8.05
N ALA A 57 -10.63 -7.65 7.88
CA ALA A 57 -11.50 -7.42 6.73
C ALA A 57 -12.94 -7.15 7.20
N SER A 58 -13.65 -6.35 6.40
CA SER A 58 -15.06 -6.04 6.61
C SER A 58 -15.80 -5.92 5.28
N CYS A 59 -17.12 -6.08 5.34
CA CYS A 59 -18.01 -5.91 4.20
C CYS A 59 -19.35 -5.36 4.72
N ASN A 60 -19.85 -4.30 4.12
CA ASN A 60 -21.09 -3.64 4.55
C ASN A 60 -21.07 -3.29 6.06
N GLY A 61 -19.93 -2.89 6.58
CA GLY A 61 -19.76 -2.52 7.99
C GLY A 61 -19.64 -3.70 8.97
N GLN A 62 -19.67 -4.93 8.48
CA GLN A 62 -19.54 -6.14 9.30
C GLN A 62 -18.17 -6.77 9.12
N GLN A 63 -17.55 -7.17 10.23
CA GLN A 63 -16.28 -7.85 10.21
C GLN A 63 -16.40 -9.23 9.54
N LEU A 64 -15.45 -9.54 8.67
CA LEU A 64 -15.31 -10.83 8.02
C LEU A 64 -14.16 -11.63 8.62
N ASP A 65 -14.33 -12.94 8.72
CA ASP A 65 -13.23 -13.82 9.06
C ASP A 65 -12.22 -13.88 7.92
N VAL A 66 -10.95 -13.94 8.28
CA VAL A 66 -9.83 -14.07 7.35
C VAL A 66 -9.00 -15.27 7.75
N VAL A 67 -8.69 -16.12 6.79
CA VAL A 67 -7.83 -17.29 6.98
C VAL A 67 -6.49 -17.02 6.33
N LYS A 68 -5.41 -17.25 7.05
CA LYS A 68 -4.06 -17.20 6.50
C LYS A 68 -3.75 -18.55 5.86
N LEU A 69 -3.62 -18.57 4.52
CA LEU A 69 -3.40 -19.80 3.75
C LEU A 69 -1.94 -20.25 3.78
N ASP A 70 -1.03 -19.29 3.74
CA ASP A 70 0.42 -19.50 3.82
C ASP A 70 1.10 -18.25 4.36
N LYS A 71 2.44 -18.17 4.29
CA LYS A 71 3.22 -17.04 4.83
C LYS A 71 2.80 -15.70 4.28
N GLN A 72 2.29 -15.64 3.06
CA GLN A 72 2.08 -14.41 2.30
C GLN A 72 0.67 -14.26 1.74
N THR A 73 -0.24 -15.19 2.00
CA THR A 73 -1.56 -15.23 1.36
C THR A 73 -2.66 -15.36 2.40
N TRP A 74 -3.69 -14.54 2.26
CA TRP A 74 -4.89 -14.52 3.09
C TRP A 74 -6.13 -14.75 2.21
N GLN A 75 -7.14 -15.36 2.77
CA GLN A 75 -8.45 -15.47 2.15
C GLN A 75 -9.52 -14.91 3.07
N CYS A 76 -10.27 -13.95 2.56
CA CYS A 76 -11.44 -13.40 3.23
C CYS A 76 -12.64 -14.30 2.98
N MET A 77 -13.56 -14.38 3.94
CA MET A 77 -14.84 -15.06 3.74
C MET A 77 -15.62 -14.38 2.60
N PRO A 78 -16.54 -15.11 1.91
CA PRO A 78 -17.36 -14.55 0.84
C PRO A 78 -18.08 -13.28 1.29
N CYS A 79 -18.15 -12.31 0.38
CA CYS A 79 -18.66 -10.98 0.65
C CYS A 79 -19.54 -10.54 -0.53
N ASN A 80 -20.72 -10.01 -0.24
CA ASN A 80 -21.62 -9.47 -1.25
C ASN A 80 -21.62 -7.92 -1.13
N GLY A 81 -20.67 -7.30 -1.80
CA GLY A 81 -20.44 -5.86 -1.77
C GLY A 81 -18.95 -5.54 -1.80
N GLU A 82 -18.60 -4.30 -1.45
CA GLU A 82 -17.19 -3.90 -1.38
C GLU A 82 -16.50 -4.58 -0.20
N LEU A 83 -15.35 -5.18 -0.48
CA LEU A 83 -14.48 -5.71 0.55
C LEU A 83 -13.52 -4.61 1.01
N VAL A 84 -13.43 -4.40 2.31
CA VAL A 84 -12.49 -3.46 2.93
C VAL A 84 -11.50 -4.23 3.79
N VAL A 85 -10.22 -4.07 3.50
CA VAL A 85 -9.14 -4.72 4.25
C VAL A 85 -8.27 -3.64 4.86
N ASP A 86 -8.16 -3.66 6.19
CA ASP A 86 -7.28 -2.76 6.95
C ASP A 86 -6.10 -3.55 7.48
N TYR A 87 -4.90 -3.05 7.26
CA TYR A 87 -3.71 -3.69 7.77
C TYR A 87 -2.60 -2.68 8.07
N GLN A 88 -1.63 -3.11 8.85
CA GLN A 88 -0.48 -2.32 9.25
C GLN A 88 0.81 -3.01 8.84
N VAL A 89 1.78 -2.21 8.37
CA VAL A 89 3.09 -2.69 7.93
C VAL A 89 4.18 -2.02 8.76
N TYR A 90 5.02 -2.85 9.38
CA TYR A 90 6.24 -2.39 10.02
C TYR A 90 7.32 -2.11 8.97
N ALA A 91 7.88 -0.90 8.99
CA ALA A 91 8.72 -0.36 7.93
C ALA A 91 10.05 0.16 8.50
N TRP A 92 11.02 -0.75 8.62
CA TRP A 92 12.36 -0.42 9.12
C TRP A 92 13.45 -1.13 8.31
N ASP A 93 13.40 -0.94 6.98
CA ASP A 93 14.41 -1.49 6.07
C ASP A 93 14.77 -0.42 5.05
N LEU A 94 16.06 -0.10 4.93
CA LEU A 94 16.57 0.94 4.03
C LEU A 94 16.88 0.43 2.62
N SER A 95 16.62 -0.86 2.32
CA SER A 95 16.83 -1.36 0.96
C SER A 95 15.82 -0.75 -0.02
N VAL A 96 16.25 -0.52 -1.27
CA VAL A 96 15.43 0.13 -2.31
C VAL A 96 14.16 -0.64 -2.69
N ARG A 97 13.99 -1.86 -2.21
CA ARG A 97 12.86 -2.73 -2.53
C ARG A 97 11.96 -3.03 -1.34
N SER A 98 12.10 -2.28 -0.27
CA SER A 98 11.31 -2.49 0.94
C SER A 98 10.62 -1.21 1.40
N ALA A 99 10.36 -1.09 2.68
CA ALA A 99 9.74 0.08 3.26
C ALA A 99 10.51 0.57 4.47
N HIS A 100 10.61 1.87 4.61
CA HIS A 100 11.23 2.55 5.74
C HIS A 100 10.38 3.74 6.17
N LEU A 101 10.18 3.88 7.45
CA LEU A 101 9.48 5.04 8.02
C LEU A 101 10.10 5.40 9.36
N ASP A 102 10.42 6.68 9.52
CA ASP A 102 10.77 7.29 10.80
C ASP A 102 10.16 8.70 10.88
N THR A 103 10.56 9.49 11.87
CA THR A 103 10.03 10.85 12.03
C THR A 103 10.65 11.87 11.06
N THR A 104 11.64 11.49 10.28
CA THR A 104 12.33 12.37 9.33
C THR A 104 11.91 12.13 7.89
N HIS A 105 11.60 10.90 7.50
CA HIS A 105 11.17 10.55 6.15
C HIS A 105 10.46 9.19 6.11
N GLY A 106 9.82 8.92 5.00
CA GLY A 106 9.24 7.64 4.67
C GLY A 106 9.58 7.24 3.24
N TYR A 107 9.68 5.95 3.00
CA TYR A 107 9.90 5.37 1.68
C TYR A 107 9.21 4.01 1.61
N PHE A 108 8.60 3.73 0.47
CA PHE A 108 8.15 2.36 0.21
C PHE A 108 8.20 2.02 -1.29
N ASN A 109 8.51 0.77 -1.54
CA ASN A 109 8.22 0.11 -2.80
C ASN A 109 6.86 -0.58 -2.64
N GLY A 110 5.99 -0.47 -3.64
CA GLY A 110 4.63 -1.00 -3.55
C GLY A 110 4.55 -2.50 -3.23
N THR A 111 5.56 -3.28 -3.64
CA THR A 111 5.64 -4.71 -3.31
C THR A 111 5.71 -5.00 -1.82
N SER A 112 6.21 -4.05 -1.03
CA SER A 112 6.38 -4.21 0.42
C SER A 112 5.15 -3.79 1.22
N VAL A 113 4.18 -3.09 0.62
CA VAL A 113 3.04 -2.50 1.33
C VAL A 113 1.68 -2.79 0.70
N PHE A 114 1.57 -3.00 -0.62
CA PHE A 114 0.28 -3.17 -1.28
C PHE A 114 -0.04 -4.63 -1.55
N LEU A 115 -1.07 -5.13 -0.87
CA LEU A 115 -1.59 -6.47 -1.12
C LEU A 115 -2.12 -6.58 -2.56
N LYS A 116 -1.74 -7.67 -3.25
CA LYS A 116 -2.25 -8.01 -4.57
C LYS A 116 -3.61 -8.70 -4.42
N VAL A 117 -4.57 -8.24 -5.19
CA VAL A 117 -5.88 -8.87 -5.30
C VAL A 117 -5.78 -9.99 -6.32
N ILE A 118 -5.76 -11.24 -5.87
CA ILE A 118 -5.56 -12.40 -6.74
C ILE A 118 -6.74 -12.52 -7.72
N GLY A 119 -6.41 -12.69 -9.00
CA GLY A 119 -7.39 -12.77 -10.09
C GLY A 119 -7.77 -11.42 -10.69
N GLN A 120 -7.21 -10.31 -10.19
CA GLN A 120 -7.51 -8.96 -10.67
C GLN A 120 -6.25 -8.20 -11.10
N ASP A 121 -5.31 -8.86 -11.73
CA ASP A 121 -4.00 -8.29 -12.10
C ASP A 121 -4.12 -7.08 -13.04
N GLU A 122 -5.13 -7.07 -13.91
CA GLU A 122 -5.34 -6.00 -14.91
C GLU A 122 -6.36 -4.94 -14.46
N VAL A 123 -6.86 -5.02 -13.23
CA VAL A 123 -7.79 -4.03 -12.71
C VAL A 123 -7.04 -2.77 -12.33
N ALA A 124 -7.56 -1.61 -12.76
CA ALA A 124 -6.96 -0.32 -12.43
C ALA A 124 -6.93 -0.08 -10.91
N CYS A 125 -5.88 0.60 -10.48
CA CYS A 125 -5.65 0.93 -9.08
C CYS A 125 -5.64 2.45 -8.88
N GLU A 126 -6.17 2.87 -7.74
CA GLU A 126 -6.04 4.23 -7.22
C GLU A 126 -5.38 4.16 -5.86
N VAL A 127 -4.46 5.08 -5.59
CA VAL A 127 -3.77 5.18 -4.30
C VAL A 127 -3.94 6.58 -3.75
N GLU A 128 -4.47 6.69 -2.55
CA GLU A 128 -4.45 7.93 -1.78
C GLU A 128 -3.28 7.86 -0.79
N ILE A 129 -2.31 8.74 -0.98
CA ILE A 129 -1.16 8.87 -0.08
C ILE A 129 -1.48 10.00 0.89
N GLN A 130 -1.62 9.66 2.17
CA GLN A 130 -2.02 10.58 3.23
C GLN A 130 -0.83 10.99 4.09
N ALA A 131 -0.79 12.26 4.50
CA ALA A 131 0.26 12.79 5.36
C ALA A 131 0.17 12.19 6.78
N PRO A 132 1.31 12.09 7.49
CA PRO A 132 1.28 11.82 8.92
C PRO A 132 0.52 12.92 9.65
N GLU A 133 -0.15 12.58 10.73
CA GLU A 133 -0.76 13.56 11.63
C GLU A 133 0.31 14.22 12.50
N GLY A 134 0.19 15.53 12.73
CA GLY A 134 1.06 16.30 13.58
C GLY A 134 1.71 17.47 12.85
N ASP A 135 1.87 18.59 13.56
CA ASP A 135 2.45 19.83 13.01
C ASP A 135 3.90 19.63 12.59
N GLU A 136 4.62 18.73 13.23
CA GLU A 136 6.02 18.39 12.90
C GLU A 136 6.19 17.82 11.50
N PHE A 137 5.12 17.33 10.88
CA PHE A 137 5.12 16.77 9.53
C PHE A 137 4.51 17.70 8.47
N SER A 138 4.19 18.92 8.83
CA SER A 138 3.47 19.86 7.94
C SER A 138 4.25 20.21 6.67
N GLU A 139 5.57 20.12 6.70
CA GLU A 139 6.45 20.40 5.54
C GLU A 139 6.79 19.15 4.72
N TRP A 140 6.23 17.99 5.07
CA TRP A 140 6.45 16.78 4.31
C TRP A 140 5.84 16.88 2.92
N ARG A 141 6.55 16.32 1.95
CA ARG A 141 6.17 16.26 0.53
C ARG A 141 6.28 14.82 0.05
N VAL A 142 5.73 14.56 -1.13
CA VAL A 142 5.75 13.24 -1.78
C VAL A 142 6.48 13.35 -3.10
N ALA A 143 7.44 12.45 -3.32
CA ALA A 143 8.11 12.27 -4.60
C ALA A 143 7.80 10.87 -5.13
N THR A 144 7.19 10.79 -6.29
CA THR A 144 6.86 9.54 -6.97
C THR A 144 6.68 9.78 -8.45
N THR A 145 6.90 8.74 -9.25
CA THR A 145 6.62 8.75 -10.69
C THR A 145 5.22 8.20 -11.02
N LEU A 146 4.42 7.82 -10.01
CA LEU A 146 3.01 7.48 -10.21
C LEU A 146 2.27 8.64 -10.87
N THR A 147 1.33 8.31 -11.75
CA THR A 147 0.47 9.31 -12.39
C THR A 147 -0.45 9.93 -11.36
N SER A 148 -0.41 11.26 -11.23
CA SER A 148 -1.32 12.00 -10.35
C SER A 148 -2.74 11.95 -10.89
N LYS A 149 -3.71 11.75 -9.99
CA LYS A 149 -5.14 11.88 -10.30
C LYS A 149 -5.68 13.20 -9.76
N GLN A 150 -5.43 13.50 -8.51
CA GLN A 150 -5.84 14.73 -7.84
C GLN A 150 -4.74 15.33 -6.97
N ALA A 151 -3.61 14.65 -6.83
CA ALA A 151 -2.49 15.18 -6.06
C ALA A 151 -1.84 16.35 -6.79
N GLN A 152 -1.45 17.36 -6.04
CA GLN A 152 -0.60 18.43 -6.56
C GLN A 152 0.84 17.92 -6.72
N HIS A 153 1.62 18.63 -7.52
CA HIS A 153 3.05 18.30 -7.69
C HIS A 153 3.75 18.23 -6.33
N LEU A 154 4.46 17.13 -6.07
CA LEU A 154 5.12 16.83 -4.79
C LEU A 154 4.15 16.83 -3.58
N GLY A 155 2.88 16.57 -3.81
CA GLY A 155 1.84 16.61 -2.78
C GLY A 155 1.30 15.25 -2.39
N PHE A 156 0.76 15.19 -1.18
CA PHE A 156 -0.12 14.10 -0.78
C PHE A 156 -1.42 14.18 -1.58
N GLY A 157 -2.12 13.06 -1.69
CA GLY A 157 -3.38 12.96 -2.42
C GLY A 157 -3.47 11.71 -3.27
N SER A 158 -4.30 11.76 -4.34
CA SER A 158 -4.63 10.59 -5.14
C SER A 158 -3.74 10.45 -6.36
N TYR A 159 -3.27 9.23 -6.56
CA TYR A 159 -2.50 8.76 -7.71
C TYR A 159 -3.18 7.55 -8.32
N GLN A 160 -2.83 7.20 -9.54
CA GLN A 160 -3.45 6.09 -10.26
C GLN A 160 -2.43 5.24 -11.00
N ALA A 161 -2.78 3.98 -11.21
CA ALA A 161 -2.05 3.03 -12.03
C ALA A 161 -3.04 2.16 -12.81
N ALA A 162 -2.65 1.73 -14.01
CA ALA A 162 -3.51 0.93 -14.87
C ALA A 162 -3.67 -0.52 -14.39
N SER A 163 -2.74 -0.99 -13.54
CA SER A 163 -2.71 -2.35 -13.02
C SER A 163 -1.92 -2.41 -11.72
N TYR A 164 -1.97 -3.55 -11.05
CA TYR A 164 -1.14 -3.80 -9.87
C TYR A 164 0.35 -3.77 -10.22
N ASP A 165 0.75 -4.33 -11.36
CA ASP A 165 2.16 -4.34 -11.79
C ASP A 165 2.70 -2.92 -12.01
N GLU A 166 1.90 -2.04 -12.60
CA GLU A 166 2.25 -0.63 -12.73
C GLU A 166 2.32 0.06 -11.37
N LEU A 167 1.39 -0.25 -10.48
CA LEU A 167 1.39 0.34 -9.12
C LEU A 167 2.67 0.05 -8.37
N ILE A 168 3.14 -1.19 -8.39
CA ILE A 168 4.33 -1.60 -7.64
C ILE A 168 5.65 -1.20 -8.31
N ASP A 169 5.61 -0.75 -9.56
CA ASP A 169 6.79 -0.34 -10.34
C ASP A 169 7.24 1.10 -10.02
N HIS A 170 6.44 1.84 -9.26
CA HIS A 170 6.69 3.25 -8.92
C HIS A 170 6.86 3.41 -7.41
N PRO A 171 8.09 3.48 -6.90
CA PRO A 171 8.33 3.74 -5.49
C PRO A 171 7.87 5.13 -5.08
N VAL A 172 7.66 5.30 -3.79
CA VAL A 172 7.22 6.56 -3.18
C VAL A 172 8.17 6.95 -2.06
N GLU A 173 8.60 8.20 -2.08
CA GLU A 173 9.37 8.82 -1.02
C GLU A 173 8.60 9.99 -0.45
N MET A 174 8.65 10.17 0.86
CA MET A 174 8.01 11.28 1.55
C MET A 174 8.89 11.83 2.66
N GLY A 175 8.79 13.11 2.91
CA GLY A 175 9.58 13.77 3.93
C GLY A 175 9.74 15.26 3.64
N ASN A 176 10.55 15.90 4.45
CA ASN A 176 10.95 17.28 4.24
C ASN A 176 12.24 17.29 3.41
N PHE A 177 12.13 17.37 2.09
CA PHE A 177 13.27 17.40 1.18
C PHE A 177 13.23 18.67 0.31
N THR A 178 14.42 19.10 -0.11
CA THR A 178 14.55 20.23 -1.02
C THR A 178 14.37 19.76 -2.46
N TYR A 179 13.44 20.39 -3.17
CA TYR A 179 13.24 20.18 -4.61
C TYR A 179 14.05 21.20 -5.39
N ALA A 180 14.88 20.73 -6.30
CA ALA A 180 15.59 21.57 -7.27
C ALA A 180 15.06 21.23 -8.67
N SER A 181 14.47 22.22 -9.37
CA SER A 181 14.18 22.11 -10.79
C SER A 181 15.33 22.73 -11.58
N PHE A 182 15.78 22.05 -12.62
CA PHE A 182 16.70 22.59 -13.61
C PHE A 182 15.88 22.92 -14.87
N ASP A 183 15.88 24.20 -15.27
CA ASP A 183 15.27 24.66 -16.52
C ASP A 183 16.18 24.32 -17.72
#